data_91673a9286719a3e47b7ef29559d087a
#
_entry.id   91673a9286719a3e47b7ef29559d087a
#
_cell.length_a   1.000
_cell.length_b   1.000
_cell.length_c   1.000
_cell.angle_alpha   90.00
_cell.angle_beta   90.00
_cell.angle_gamma   90.00
#
_symmetry.space_group_name_H-M   'P 1'
#
loop_
_entity.id
_entity.type
_entity.pdbx_description
1 polymer ?
#
loop_
_entity_poly.entity_id
_entity_poly.type
_entity_poly.pdbx_seq_one_letter_code
_entity_poly.pdbx_strand_id
1 'polypeptide(L)'
;MLHIRQAREADKPAIEAMYGRRVRYNDAHGIHQWNPDEVSWEAFSKLYTIADYYVGTVNEKVVCGLFIVDEDALYWPDMEKGTSLYLHKICVDPAYSGNGYADAMIQYFIEKGRREGYPDVRLDVREHKDKLRRMYERNGFQLYKTG
;
A
#
# COMPACT_ATOMS: atom_id res chain seq x y z
N MET A 1 17.45 -7.46 6.13
CA MET A 1 17.30 -6.19 5.41
C MET A 1 16.15 -6.26 4.42
N LEU A 2 15.33 -5.23 4.37
CA LEU A 2 14.18 -5.20 3.49
C LEU A 2 14.61 -4.97 2.04
N HIS A 3 14.13 -5.83 1.13
CA HIS A 3 14.36 -5.70 -0.30
C HIS A 3 13.02 -5.41 -0.99
N ILE A 4 12.95 -4.36 -1.79
CA ILE A 4 11.70 -3.93 -2.45
C ILE A 4 11.83 -4.21 -3.95
N ARG A 5 10.84 -4.90 -4.52
CA ARG A 5 10.81 -5.21 -5.94
C ARG A 5 9.38 -5.27 -6.46
N GLN A 6 9.23 -5.17 -7.76
CA GLN A 6 7.95 -5.38 -8.42
C GLN A 6 7.51 -6.84 -8.25
N ALA A 7 6.23 -7.04 -8.00
CA ALA A 7 5.67 -8.38 -7.83
C ALA A 7 5.53 -9.12 -9.16
N ARG A 8 5.51 -10.44 -9.08
CA ARG A 8 5.33 -11.34 -10.22
C ARG A 8 4.13 -12.24 -9.96
N GLU A 9 3.65 -12.94 -11.00
CA GLU A 9 2.51 -13.86 -10.84
C GLU A 9 2.73 -14.87 -9.72
N ALA A 10 3.94 -15.37 -9.58
CA ALA A 10 4.26 -16.34 -8.54
C ALA A 10 4.11 -15.80 -7.11
N ASP A 11 4.09 -14.49 -6.94
CA ASP A 11 3.94 -13.86 -5.64
C ASP A 11 2.48 -13.78 -5.17
N LYS A 12 1.52 -13.98 -6.06
CA LYS A 12 0.10 -13.79 -5.72
C LYS A 12 -0.38 -14.55 -4.49
N PRO A 13 -0.07 -15.85 -4.35
CA PRO A 13 -0.53 -16.56 -3.15
C PRO A 13 0.02 -15.99 -1.85
N ALA A 14 1.29 -15.62 -1.82
CA ALA A 14 1.93 -15.05 -0.63
C ALA A 14 1.34 -13.69 -0.29
N ILE A 15 1.08 -12.86 -1.30
CA ILE A 15 0.48 -11.54 -1.12
C ILE A 15 -0.93 -11.69 -0.53
N GLU A 16 -1.76 -12.52 -1.12
CA GLU A 16 -3.14 -12.72 -0.64
C GLU A 16 -3.17 -13.27 0.77
N ALA A 17 -2.29 -14.22 1.08
CA ALA A 17 -2.18 -14.78 2.42
C ALA A 17 -1.78 -13.72 3.45
N MET A 18 -0.89 -12.80 3.06
CA MET A 18 -0.49 -11.68 3.92
C MET A 18 -1.66 -10.78 4.28
N TYR A 19 -2.48 -10.41 3.29
CA TYR A 19 -3.67 -9.60 3.56
C TYR A 19 -4.67 -10.35 4.45
N GLY A 20 -4.83 -11.63 4.23
CA GLY A 20 -5.70 -12.45 5.08
C GLY A 20 -5.25 -12.44 6.54
N ARG A 21 -3.95 -12.58 6.77
CA ARG A 21 -3.40 -12.52 8.14
C ARG A 21 -3.60 -11.13 8.75
N ARG A 22 -3.43 -10.08 7.95
CA ARG A 22 -3.64 -8.72 8.44
C ARG A 22 -5.09 -8.46 8.82
N VAL A 23 -6.04 -8.93 8.02
CA VAL A 23 -7.46 -8.78 8.33
C VAL A 23 -7.80 -9.49 9.64
N ARG A 24 -7.34 -10.72 9.79
CA ARG A 24 -7.60 -11.49 11.02
C ARG A 24 -6.97 -10.84 12.24
N TYR A 25 -5.75 -10.34 12.11
CA TYR A 25 -5.08 -9.63 13.21
C TYR A 25 -5.85 -8.37 13.59
N ASN A 26 -6.23 -7.58 12.61
CA ASN A 26 -6.95 -6.32 12.85
C ASN A 26 -8.30 -6.59 13.53
N ASP A 27 -9.04 -7.59 13.05
CA ASP A 27 -10.35 -7.95 13.64
C ASP A 27 -10.18 -8.38 15.09
N ALA A 28 -9.15 -9.14 15.40
CA ALA A 28 -8.88 -9.60 16.77
C ALA A 28 -8.51 -8.43 17.71
N HIS A 29 -8.07 -7.31 17.16
CA HIS A 29 -7.67 -6.13 17.92
C HIS A 29 -8.66 -4.98 17.81
N GLY A 30 -9.87 -5.26 17.31
CA GLY A 30 -10.92 -4.25 17.20
C GLY A 30 -10.68 -3.21 16.12
N ILE A 31 -9.83 -3.51 15.16
CA ILE A 31 -9.51 -2.61 14.05
C ILE A 31 -10.18 -3.14 12.79
N HIS A 32 -10.98 -2.32 12.14
CA HIS A 32 -11.58 -2.69 10.87
C HIS A 32 -11.01 -1.81 9.76
N GLN A 33 -10.15 -2.37 8.94
CA GLN A 33 -9.54 -1.68 7.81
C GLN A 33 -10.09 -2.19 6.48
N TRP A 34 -10.11 -3.51 6.31
CA TRP A 34 -10.63 -4.15 5.10
C TRP A 34 -11.51 -5.32 5.45
N ASN A 35 -12.50 -5.61 4.59
CA ASN A 35 -13.21 -6.86 4.63
C ASN A 35 -12.40 -7.92 3.88
N PRO A 36 -12.48 -9.21 4.27
CA PRO A 36 -11.70 -10.25 3.60
C PRO A 36 -11.88 -10.31 2.08
N ASP A 37 -13.09 -10.07 1.60
CA ASP A 37 -13.40 -10.11 0.17
C ASP A 37 -12.85 -8.92 -0.61
N GLU A 38 -12.42 -7.85 0.07
CA GLU A 38 -11.78 -6.70 -0.58
C GLU A 38 -10.31 -6.93 -0.90
N VAL A 39 -9.70 -7.93 -0.28
CA VAL A 39 -8.25 -8.14 -0.34
C VAL A 39 -7.88 -9.50 -0.95
N SER A 40 -8.69 -9.96 -1.88
CA SER A 40 -8.41 -11.12 -2.71
C SER A 40 -7.97 -10.67 -4.10
N TRP A 41 -7.31 -11.55 -4.84
CA TRP A 41 -6.94 -11.20 -6.23
C TRP A 41 -8.15 -11.06 -7.14
N GLU A 42 -9.25 -11.70 -6.81
CA GLU A 42 -10.50 -11.47 -7.51
C GLU A 42 -10.92 -10.01 -7.42
N ALA A 43 -10.84 -9.43 -6.21
CA ALA A 43 -11.18 -8.03 -5.98
C ALA A 43 -10.12 -7.09 -6.56
N PHE A 44 -8.85 -7.36 -6.31
CA PHE A 44 -7.74 -6.51 -6.78
C PHE A 44 -7.72 -6.39 -8.29
N SER A 45 -7.95 -7.49 -9.01
CA SER A 45 -7.86 -7.51 -10.47
C SER A 45 -8.92 -6.67 -11.17
N LYS A 46 -9.93 -6.21 -10.45
CA LYS A 46 -10.91 -5.28 -11.00
C LYS A 46 -10.35 -3.87 -11.15
N LEU A 47 -9.31 -3.53 -10.40
CA LEU A 47 -8.72 -2.19 -10.37
C LEU A 47 -7.24 -2.17 -10.73
N TYR A 48 -6.54 -3.27 -10.52
CA TYR A 48 -5.07 -3.30 -10.64
C TYR A 48 -4.61 -4.56 -11.38
N THR A 49 -3.35 -4.53 -11.81
CA THR A 49 -2.66 -5.72 -12.31
C THR A 49 -1.56 -6.11 -11.34
N ILE A 50 -1.01 -7.32 -11.50
CA ILE A 50 0.12 -7.74 -10.64
C ILE A 50 1.33 -6.82 -10.83
N ALA A 51 1.50 -6.25 -12.01
CA ALA A 51 2.60 -5.33 -12.29
C ALA A 51 2.51 -4.02 -11.48
N ASP A 52 1.33 -3.69 -10.98
CA ASP A 52 1.13 -2.51 -10.13
C ASP A 52 1.54 -2.74 -8.68
N TYR A 53 1.83 -3.98 -8.31
CA TYR A 53 2.14 -4.33 -6.91
C TYR A 53 3.65 -4.42 -6.70
N TYR A 54 4.11 -3.89 -5.58
CA TYR A 54 5.49 -4.03 -5.14
C TYR A 54 5.52 -4.73 -3.79
N VAL A 55 6.43 -5.68 -3.67
CA VAL A 55 6.60 -6.45 -2.42
C VAL A 55 7.89 -6.00 -1.72
N GLY A 56 7.85 -6.03 -0.39
CA GLY A 56 9.06 -5.97 0.41
C GLY A 56 9.33 -7.36 0.95
N THR A 57 10.56 -7.81 0.81
CA THR A 57 10.95 -9.15 1.26
C THR A 57 12.08 -9.09 2.26
N VAL A 58 12.08 -10.06 3.18
CA VAL A 58 13.18 -10.31 4.11
C VAL A 58 13.51 -11.78 3.98
N ASN A 59 14.75 -12.09 3.65
CA ASN A 59 15.18 -13.47 3.38
C ASN A 59 14.26 -14.15 2.35
N GLU A 60 13.93 -13.42 1.29
CA GLU A 60 13.11 -13.86 0.17
C GLU A 60 11.64 -14.12 0.52
N LYS A 61 11.23 -13.81 1.77
CA LYS A 61 9.85 -13.96 2.20
C LYS A 61 9.12 -12.62 2.10
N VAL A 62 7.92 -12.63 1.53
CA VAL A 62 7.09 -11.41 1.42
C VAL A 62 6.62 -11.02 2.82
N VAL A 63 6.97 -9.81 3.25
CA VAL A 63 6.61 -9.31 4.59
C VAL A 63 5.78 -8.03 4.53
N CYS A 64 5.74 -7.35 3.38
CA CYS A 64 4.93 -6.15 3.19
C CYS A 64 4.72 -5.90 1.70
N GLY A 65 3.83 -4.96 1.38
CA GLY A 65 3.60 -4.59 0.00
C GLY A 65 2.54 -3.52 -0.14
N LEU A 66 2.38 -3.04 -1.38
CA LEU A 66 1.36 -2.06 -1.74
C LEU A 66 1.17 -2.03 -3.25
N PHE A 67 0.04 -1.44 -3.68
CA PHE A 67 -0.16 -1.11 -5.08
C PHE A 67 0.32 0.32 -5.33
N ILE A 68 0.92 0.54 -6.49
CA ILE A 68 1.33 1.87 -6.92
C ILE A 68 0.92 2.06 -8.38
N VAL A 69 0.22 3.16 -8.64
CA VAL A 69 -0.28 3.50 -9.98
C VAL A 69 -0.09 4.99 -10.21
N ASP A 70 -0.12 5.43 -11.46
CA ASP A 70 0.04 6.84 -11.81
C ASP A 70 -1.28 7.49 -12.22
N GLU A 71 -2.40 6.81 -12.01
CA GLU A 71 -3.74 7.32 -12.29
C GLU A 71 -4.70 6.77 -11.25
N ASP A 72 -5.58 7.63 -10.75
CA ASP A 72 -6.58 7.22 -9.78
C ASP A 72 -7.88 7.99 -10.02
N ALA A 73 -8.63 7.56 -11.02
CA ALA A 73 -9.89 8.21 -11.37
C ALA A 73 -10.97 8.04 -10.30
N LEU A 74 -10.85 7.02 -9.46
CA LEU A 74 -11.83 6.76 -8.41
C LEU A 74 -11.74 7.76 -7.26
N TYR A 75 -10.52 8.01 -6.76
CA TYR A 75 -10.29 8.89 -5.61
C TYR A 75 -9.83 10.29 -6.01
N TRP A 76 -9.22 10.41 -7.20
CA TRP A 76 -8.64 11.65 -7.68
C TRP A 76 -9.05 11.92 -9.14
N PRO A 77 -10.37 12.05 -9.41
CA PRO A 77 -10.85 12.14 -10.80
C PRO A 77 -10.39 13.42 -11.52
N ASP A 78 -10.00 14.45 -10.76
CA ASP A 78 -9.57 15.72 -11.33
C ASP A 78 -8.11 15.76 -11.72
N MET A 79 -7.35 14.70 -11.41
CA MET A 79 -5.90 14.68 -11.65
C MET A 79 -5.58 14.01 -12.98
N GLU A 80 -4.65 14.57 -13.71
CA GLU A 80 -4.18 13.98 -14.95
C GLU A 80 -3.29 12.77 -14.66
N LYS A 81 -3.36 11.79 -15.56
CA LYS A 81 -2.48 10.62 -15.47
C LYS A 81 -1.03 11.07 -15.60
N GLY A 82 -0.16 10.48 -14.77
CA GLY A 82 1.28 10.75 -14.83
C GLY A 82 1.72 11.98 -14.05
N THR A 83 0.79 12.68 -13.38
CA THR A 83 1.16 13.84 -12.55
C THR A 83 1.49 13.45 -11.12
N SER A 84 1.02 12.29 -10.66
CA SER A 84 1.25 11.82 -9.29
C SER A 84 1.39 10.31 -9.26
N LEU A 85 2.09 9.80 -8.27
CA LEU A 85 2.05 8.39 -7.92
C LEU A 85 1.04 8.21 -6.80
N TYR A 86 0.21 7.18 -6.91
CA TYR A 86 -0.83 6.87 -5.93
C TYR A 86 -0.54 5.53 -5.28
N LEU A 87 -0.44 5.53 -3.95
CA LEU A 87 -0.17 4.32 -3.16
C LEU A 87 -1.48 3.82 -2.56
N HIS A 88 -1.75 2.53 -2.74
CA HIS A 88 -2.98 1.91 -2.27
C HIS A 88 -2.70 0.60 -1.54
N LYS A 89 -3.53 0.31 -0.55
CA LYS A 89 -3.57 -0.99 0.12
C LYS A 89 -2.23 -1.38 0.76
N ILE A 90 -1.51 -0.41 1.34
CA ILE A 90 -0.26 -0.73 2.04
C ILE A 90 -0.53 -1.73 3.17
N CYS A 91 0.27 -2.77 3.22
CA CYS A 91 0.08 -3.86 4.17
C CYS A 91 1.43 -4.37 4.66
N VAL A 92 1.53 -4.59 5.97
CA VAL A 92 2.67 -5.28 6.58
C VAL A 92 2.13 -6.55 7.22
N ASP A 93 2.82 -7.67 7.00
CA ASP A 93 2.45 -8.93 7.66
C ASP A 93 2.50 -8.69 9.18
N PRO A 94 1.45 -9.05 9.92
CA PRO A 94 1.42 -8.81 11.37
C PRO A 94 2.62 -9.39 12.13
N ALA A 95 3.18 -10.50 11.65
CA ALA A 95 4.36 -11.11 12.27
C ALA A 95 5.60 -10.21 12.19
N TYR A 96 5.58 -9.21 11.33
CA TYR A 96 6.71 -8.30 11.09
C TYR A 96 6.38 -6.86 11.45
N SER A 97 5.30 -6.62 12.19
CA SER A 97 4.93 -5.29 12.66
C SER A 97 5.99 -4.73 13.60
N GLY A 98 6.14 -3.40 13.61
CA GLY A 98 7.07 -2.74 14.52
C GLY A 98 8.50 -2.65 14.00
N ASN A 99 8.76 -3.07 12.78
CA ASN A 99 10.09 -3.02 12.18
C ASN A 99 10.28 -1.83 11.23
N GLY A 100 9.27 -0.98 11.09
CA GLY A 100 9.35 0.19 10.23
C GLY A 100 9.24 -0.09 8.75
N TYR A 101 8.74 -1.26 8.36
CA TYR A 101 8.67 -1.64 6.94
C TYR A 101 7.69 -0.80 6.14
N ALA A 102 6.55 -0.41 6.74
CA ALA A 102 5.60 0.47 6.06
C ALA A 102 6.24 1.82 5.74
N ASP A 103 6.95 2.40 6.71
CA ASP A 103 7.66 3.67 6.51
C ASP A 103 8.73 3.52 5.44
N ALA A 104 9.47 2.41 5.45
CA ALA A 104 10.51 2.15 4.45
C ALA A 104 9.94 2.07 3.05
N MET A 105 8.79 1.40 2.86
CA MET A 105 8.11 1.32 1.58
C MET A 105 7.68 2.71 1.10
N ILE A 106 7.06 3.48 1.98
CA ILE A 106 6.59 4.82 1.64
C ILE A 106 7.76 5.72 1.22
N GLN A 107 8.84 5.70 1.98
CA GLN A 107 10.03 6.50 1.65
C GLN A 107 10.65 6.07 0.32
N TYR A 108 10.68 4.77 0.06
CA TYR A 108 11.18 4.25 -1.21
C TYR A 108 10.42 4.85 -2.40
N PHE A 109 9.08 4.92 -2.31
CA PHE A 109 8.28 5.41 -3.41
C PHE A 109 8.27 6.94 -3.50
N ILE A 110 8.46 7.65 -2.40
CA ILE A 110 8.69 9.09 -2.45
C ILE A 110 9.96 9.38 -3.23
N GLU A 111 11.05 8.66 -2.94
CA GLU A 111 12.32 8.82 -3.65
C GLU A 111 12.20 8.41 -5.12
N LYS A 112 11.54 7.27 -5.38
CA LYS A 112 11.35 6.79 -6.74
C LYS A 112 10.52 7.78 -7.56
N GLY A 113 9.45 8.30 -7.00
CA GLY A 113 8.63 9.30 -7.67
C GLY A 113 9.41 10.55 -8.00
N ARG A 114 10.22 11.02 -7.05
CA ARG A 114 11.06 12.20 -7.26
C ARG A 114 12.07 11.97 -8.39
N ARG A 115 12.71 10.80 -8.40
CA ARG A 115 13.69 10.47 -9.44
C ARG A 115 13.06 10.34 -10.82
N GLU A 116 11.79 9.89 -10.88
CA GLU A 116 11.09 9.67 -12.14
C GLU A 116 10.31 10.92 -12.60
N GLY A 117 10.42 12.01 -11.86
CA GLY A 117 9.82 13.27 -12.27
C GLY A 117 8.37 13.48 -11.90
N TYR A 118 7.83 12.67 -10.99
CA TYR A 118 6.47 12.88 -10.49
C TYR A 118 6.47 14.01 -9.47
N PRO A 119 5.66 15.04 -9.66
CA PRO A 119 5.61 16.15 -8.69
C PRO A 119 5.01 15.75 -7.34
N ASP A 120 4.14 14.74 -7.31
CA ASP A 120 3.44 14.35 -6.09
C ASP A 120 3.44 12.83 -5.91
N VAL A 121 3.40 12.42 -4.65
CA VAL A 121 3.06 11.06 -4.24
C VAL A 121 1.85 11.18 -3.32
N ARG A 122 0.79 10.44 -3.62
CA ARG A 122 -0.49 10.56 -2.91
C ARG A 122 -0.95 9.21 -2.39
N LEU A 123 -1.79 9.25 -1.36
CA LEU A 123 -2.43 8.05 -0.85
C LEU A 123 -3.79 8.40 -0.27
N ASP A 124 -4.66 7.41 -0.15
CA ASP A 124 -5.96 7.58 0.46
C ASP A 124 -5.97 6.91 1.84
N VAL A 125 -6.61 7.57 2.79
CA VAL A 125 -6.73 7.09 4.17
C VAL A 125 -8.15 7.30 4.62
N ARG A 126 -8.75 6.29 5.26
CA ARG A 126 -10.05 6.45 5.85
C ARG A 126 -9.95 7.45 7.01
N GLU A 127 -10.91 8.36 7.07
CA GLU A 127 -10.91 9.49 7.99
C GLU A 127 -10.70 9.09 9.46
N HIS A 128 -11.32 8.01 9.88
CA HIS A 128 -11.28 7.58 11.28
C HIS A 128 -10.10 6.68 11.64
N LYS A 129 -9.13 6.53 10.77
CA LYS A 129 -7.93 5.72 11.00
C LYS A 129 -6.76 6.60 11.43
N ASP A 130 -6.85 7.17 12.62
CA ASP A 130 -5.88 8.15 13.11
C ASP A 130 -4.43 7.63 13.15
N LYS A 131 -4.25 6.37 13.51
CA LYS A 131 -2.91 5.77 13.57
C LYS A 131 -2.26 5.74 12.18
N LEU A 132 -3.01 5.35 11.17
CA LEU A 132 -2.53 5.35 9.78
C LEU A 132 -2.25 6.75 9.30
N ARG A 133 -3.15 7.71 9.60
CA ARG A 133 -2.96 9.09 9.21
C ARG A 133 -1.67 9.65 9.79
N ARG A 134 -1.40 9.39 11.08
CA ARG A 134 -0.17 9.87 11.73
C ARG A 134 1.07 9.26 11.09
N MET A 135 1.01 7.99 10.72
CA MET A 135 2.13 7.35 10.01
C MET A 135 2.39 8.06 8.68
N TYR A 136 1.35 8.34 7.92
CA TYR A 136 1.50 8.99 6.62
C TYR A 136 1.97 10.43 6.78
N GLU A 137 1.43 11.17 7.73
CA GLU A 137 1.85 12.55 8.00
C GLU A 137 3.32 12.62 8.41
N ARG A 138 3.77 11.62 9.19
CA ARG A 138 5.17 11.49 9.61
C ARG A 138 6.11 11.34 8.41
N ASN A 139 5.61 10.81 7.31
CA ASN A 139 6.35 10.64 6.07
C ASN A 139 6.16 11.82 5.09
N GLY A 140 5.57 12.91 5.53
CA GLY A 140 5.43 14.13 4.74
C GLY A 140 4.14 14.26 3.96
N PHE A 141 3.19 13.37 4.17
CA PHE A 141 1.88 13.46 3.51
C PHE A 141 0.97 14.45 4.24
N GLN A 142 0.18 15.17 3.49
CA GLN A 142 -0.78 16.10 4.02
C GLN A 142 -2.19 15.65 3.66
N LEU A 143 -3.14 15.91 4.55
CA LEU A 143 -4.54 15.62 4.28
C LEU A 143 -5.03 16.54 3.17
N TYR A 144 -5.44 15.94 2.05
CA TYR A 144 -5.96 16.70 0.92
C TYR A 144 -7.49 16.74 0.91
N LYS A 145 -8.11 15.56 1.10
CA LYS A 145 -9.57 15.47 1.25
C LYS A 145 -9.91 14.20 2.00
N THR A 146 -11.05 14.21 2.69
CA THR A 146 -11.60 13.04 3.35
C THR A 146 -12.64 12.40 2.44
N GLY A 147 -12.73 11.09 2.49
CA GLY A 147 -13.74 10.46 1.64
C GLY A 147 -13.94 9.03 1.92
#